data_0c5ce32c01379e2d656ab99d20f2e010
#
_entry.id   0c5ce32c01379e2d656ab99d20f2e010
#
_cell.length_a   1.000
_cell.length_b   1.000
_cell.length_c   1.000
_cell.angle_alpha   90.00
_cell.angle_beta   90.00
_cell.angle_gamma   90.00
#
_symmetry.space_group_name_H-M   'P 1'
#
loop_
_entity.id
_entity.type
_entity.pdbx_description
1 polymer ?
#
loop_
_entity_poly.entity_id
_entity_poly.type
_entity_poly.pdbx_seq_one_letter_code
_entity_poly.pdbx_strand_id
1 'polypeptide(L)'
;PGRIVVFDVGGVIDITKSNLTIASNITIAGQTAPGEGITLYGGRVIAAGSSNVIIRYIRMRGSIAMNRSKCTLTLDNCDKVILDHCSISWGRWDNVHIKDATNITWQNCIISEGIDPQRFGAITDGTTNWTVAHCLWADNKSRNPKMKCGIQYYNNVVYNYGNGIIGGHSSAHHYQDVINNYFITGPNSGSSNKYF
;
A
#
# COMPACT_ATOMS: atom_id res chain seq x y z
N PRO A 1 18.57 12.92 -14.30
CA PRO A 1 19.21 13.00 -12.98
C PRO A 1 18.23 12.61 -11.88
N GLY A 2 18.74 12.01 -10.79
CA GLY A 2 17.94 11.71 -9.61
C GLY A 2 17.53 13.00 -8.90
N ARG A 3 16.39 12.94 -8.18
CA ARG A 3 15.84 14.07 -7.40
C ARG A 3 15.56 13.62 -5.97
N ILE A 4 15.76 14.51 -5.03
CA ILE A 4 15.36 14.32 -3.64
C ILE A 4 14.38 15.43 -3.28
N VAL A 5 13.20 15.05 -2.83
CA VAL A 5 12.18 15.98 -2.31
C VAL A 5 12.31 16.00 -0.81
N VAL A 6 12.53 17.18 -0.26
CA VAL A 6 12.58 17.46 1.19
C VAL A 6 11.48 18.47 1.54
N PHE A 7 11.08 18.51 2.80
CA PHE A 7 9.98 19.34 3.27
C PHE A 7 10.45 20.25 4.38
N ASP A 8 10.23 21.53 4.20
CA ASP A 8 10.54 22.60 5.17
C ASP A 8 9.36 22.90 6.09
N VAL A 9 8.18 22.38 5.73
CA VAL A 9 6.93 22.53 6.47
C VAL A 9 6.22 21.19 6.62
N GLY A 10 5.50 21.02 7.71
CA GLY A 10 4.58 19.89 7.91
C GLY A 10 3.15 20.27 7.54
N GLY A 11 2.29 19.27 7.39
CA GLY A 11 0.85 19.49 7.19
C GLY A 11 0.21 18.62 6.13
N VAL A 12 -0.96 19.05 5.69
CA VAL A 12 -1.78 18.36 4.70
C VAL A 12 -1.66 19.03 3.34
N ILE A 13 -1.30 18.24 2.33
CA ILE A 13 -1.32 18.66 0.92
C ILE A 13 -2.59 18.08 0.30
N ASP A 14 -3.55 18.94 0.00
CA ASP A 14 -4.81 18.55 -0.63
C ASP A 14 -4.60 18.30 -2.13
N ILE A 15 -4.77 17.05 -2.55
CA ILE A 15 -4.70 16.63 -3.95
C ILE A 15 -6.06 16.11 -4.45
N THR A 16 -7.18 16.54 -3.83
CA THR A 16 -8.54 16.09 -4.17
C THR A 16 -8.91 16.37 -5.63
N LYS A 17 -8.46 17.48 -6.17
CA LYS A 17 -8.77 17.90 -7.55
C LYS A 17 -7.82 17.36 -8.60
N SER A 18 -6.75 16.66 -8.18
CA SER A 18 -5.72 16.12 -9.08
C SER A 18 -5.12 14.84 -8.53
N ASN A 19 -4.47 14.08 -9.38
CA ASN A 19 -3.62 12.98 -8.95
C ASN A 19 -2.18 13.47 -8.82
N LEU A 20 -1.46 12.97 -7.83
CA LEU A 20 -0.02 13.16 -7.74
C LEU A 20 0.68 12.03 -8.51
N THR A 21 1.34 12.36 -9.59
CA THR A 21 2.14 11.39 -10.36
C THR A 21 3.61 11.45 -9.92
N ILE A 22 4.15 10.30 -9.56
CA ILE A 22 5.54 10.13 -9.13
C ILE A 22 6.38 9.71 -10.35
N ALA A 23 7.42 10.47 -10.64
CA ALA A 23 8.34 10.17 -11.74
C ALA A 23 9.46 9.20 -11.27
N SER A 24 10.20 8.63 -12.23
CA SER A 24 11.37 7.80 -11.95
C SER A 24 12.53 8.60 -11.34
N ASN A 25 13.44 7.88 -10.67
CA ASN A 25 14.68 8.41 -10.08
C ASN A 25 14.39 9.50 -9.02
N ILE A 26 13.51 9.22 -8.09
CA ILE A 26 13.10 10.18 -7.06
C ILE A 26 13.12 9.55 -5.67
N THR A 27 13.59 10.32 -4.70
CA THR A 27 13.42 10.04 -3.27
C THR A 27 12.52 11.11 -2.65
N ILE A 28 11.43 10.72 -2.04
CA ILE A 28 10.56 11.61 -1.26
C ILE A 28 10.84 11.36 0.21
N ALA A 29 11.50 12.32 0.84
CA ALA A 29 12.04 12.21 2.20
C ALA A 29 11.09 12.89 3.20
N GLY A 30 9.94 12.27 3.49
CA GLY A 30 8.93 12.83 4.41
C GLY A 30 9.43 13.05 5.84
N GLN A 31 10.47 12.33 6.27
CA GLN A 31 11.09 12.51 7.58
C GLN A 31 11.78 13.88 7.78
N THR A 32 11.96 14.65 6.73
CA THR A 32 12.51 16.01 6.84
C THR A 32 11.46 17.04 7.23
N ALA A 33 10.19 16.70 7.12
CA ALA A 33 9.11 17.60 7.50
C ALA A 33 9.05 17.80 9.01
N PRO A 34 8.91 19.01 9.50
CA PRO A 34 8.73 19.27 10.92
C PRO A 34 7.34 18.85 11.42
N GLY A 35 7.17 18.83 12.74
CA GLY A 35 5.91 18.56 13.41
C GLY A 35 5.36 17.18 13.09
N GLU A 36 4.09 17.12 12.68
CA GLU A 36 3.39 15.87 12.38
C GLU A 36 3.73 15.29 10.98
N GLY A 37 4.69 15.86 10.25
CA GLY A 37 5.09 15.39 8.93
C GLY A 37 4.07 15.72 7.82
N ILE A 38 4.09 14.95 6.71
CA ILE A 38 3.31 15.24 5.51
C ILE A 38 2.17 14.23 5.33
N THR A 39 1.01 14.74 5.04
CA THR A 39 -0.15 13.96 4.57
C THR A 39 -0.57 14.42 3.18
N LEU A 40 -0.62 13.50 2.23
CA LEU A 40 -1.26 13.69 0.93
C LEU A 40 -2.72 13.26 1.06
N TYR A 41 -3.68 14.15 0.80
CA TYR A 41 -5.09 13.91 1.06
C TYR A 41 -5.96 14.08 -0.17
N GLY A 42 -6.93 13.19 -0.30
CA GLY A 42 -8.12 13.38 -1.12
C GLY A 42 -8.05 12.79 -2.53
N GLY A 43 -6.88 12.73 -3.13
CA GLY A 43 -6.64 12.19 -4.47
C GLY A 43 -5.79 10.92 -4.45
N ARG A 44 -5.32 10.54 -5.63
CA ARG A 44 -4.50 9.35 -5.85
C ARG A 44 -3.02 9.70 -5.94
N VAL A 45 -2.17 8.83 -5.39
CA VAL A 45 -0.74 8.82 -5.66
C VAL A 45 -0.44 7.74 -6.70
N ILE A 46 0.19 8.09 -7.80
CA ILE A 46 0.40 7.20 -8.94
C ILE A 46 1.89 7.18 -9.30
N ALA A 47 2.52 6.04 -9.15
CA ALA A 47 3.89 5.81 -9.59
C ALA A 47 3.96 4.82 -10.78
N ALA A 48 2.85 4.68 -11.51
CA ALA A 48 2.77 3.73 -12.61
C ALA A 48 3.83 3.99 -13.68
N GLY A 49 4.54 2.92 -14.09
CA GLY A 49 5.65 3.00 -15.06
C GLY A 49 6.94 3.62 -14.53
N SER A 50 7.00 3.95 -13.23
CA SER A 50 8.19 4.57 -12.65
C SER A 50 9.20 3.54 -12.16
N SER A 51 10.48 3.95 -12.14
CA SER A 51 11.57 3.15 -11.60
C SER A 51 12.49 3.96 -10.69
N ASN A 52 13.19 3.27 -9.77
CA ASN A 52 14.09 3.89 -8.80
C ASN A 52 13.36 4.94 -7.95
N VAL A 53 12.31 4.53 -7.23
CA VAL A 53 11.49 5.40 -6.39
C VAL A 53 11.63 5.00 -4.93
N ILE A 54 11.91 5.95 -4.06
CA ILE A 54 11.92 5.77 -2.61
C ILE A 54 10.95 6.78 -1.99
N ILE A 55 9.98 6.28 -1.24
CA ILE A 55 9.01 7.12 -0.50
C ILE A 55 9.10 6.75 0.97
N ARG A 56 9.39 7.73 1.79
CA ARG A 56 9.56 7.54 3.23
C ARG A 56 8.75 8.54 4.05
N TYR A 57 8.14 8.05 5.14
CA TYR A 57 7.42 8.86 6.13
C TYR A 57 6.32 9.74 5.55
N ILE A 58 5.62 9.25 4.54
CA ILE A 58 4.46 9.93 3.93
C ILE A 58 3.17 9.23 4.32
N ARG A 59 2.18 10.00 4.73
CA ARG A 59 0.81 9.52 4.88
C ARG A 59 0.01 9.81 3.61
N MET A 60 -0.58 8.79 3.04
CA MET A 60 -1.43 8.87 1.84
C MET A 60 -2.86 8.53 2.25
N ARG A 61 -3.75 9.47 2.08
CA ARG A 61 -5.16 9.35 2.45
C ARG A 61 -6.04 9.60 1.24
N GLY A 62 -6.76 8.57 0.80
CA GLY A 62 -7.82 8.76 -0.18
C GLY A 62 -8.98 9.56 0.37
N SER A 63 -10.12 9.51 -0.28
CA SER A 63 -11.34 10.17 0.20
C SER A 63 -12.59 9.60 -0.46
N ILE A 64 -13.76 9.92 0.09
CA ILE A 64 -15.05 9.60 -0.53
C ILE A 64 -15.27 10.33 -1.87
N ALA A 65 -14.54 11.40 -2.14
CA ALA A 65 -14.59 12.13 -3.42
C ALA A 65 -13.89 11.37 -4.57
N MET A 66 -13.02 10.40 -4.25
CA MET A 66 -12.39 9.57 -5.27
C MET A 66 -13.41 8.70 -5.99
N ASN A 67 -13.14 8.35 -7.24
CA ASN A 67 -13.95 7.36 -7.96
C ASN A 67 -13.93 6.02 -7.22
N ARG A 68 -15.09 5.35 -7.15
CA ARG A 68 -15.33 4.10 -6.42
C ARG A 68 -14.46 2.90 -6.86
N SER A 69 -13.88 2.97 -8.05
CA SER A 69 -13.01 1.94 -8.60
C SER A 69 -11.51 2.27 -8.49
N LYS A 70 -11.13 3.23 -7.65
CA LYS A 70 -9.74 3.70 -7.57
C LYS A 70 -9.13 3.47 -6.19
N CYS A 71 -7.81 3.28 -6.22
CA CYS A 71 -6.96 3.06 -5.05
C CYS A 71 -6.26 4.35 -4.66
N THR A 72 -5.87 4.45 -3.39
CA THR A 72 -5.08 5.60 -2.90
C THR A 72 -3.69 5.61 -3.52
N LEU A 73 -3.03 4.45 -3.62
CA LEU A 73 -1.73 4.30 -4.26
C LEU A 73 -1.81 3.30 -5.42
N THR A 74 -1.15 3.62 -6.54
CA THR A 74 -1.01 2.73 -7.69
C THR A 74 0.45 2.58 -8.08
N LEU A 75 0.92 1.32 -8.19
CA LEU A 75 2.30 0.92 -8.50
C LEU A 75 2.35 -0.03 -9.70
N ASP A 76 1.60 0.27 -10.76
CA ASP A 76 1.55 -0.60 -11.94
C ASP A 76 2.79 -0.41 -12.83
N ASN A 77 3.35 -1.51 -13.34
CA ASN A 77 4.54 -1.51 -14.21
C ASN A 77 5.75 -0.78 -13.61
N CYS A 78 5.89 -0.81 -12.28
CA CYS A 78 7.02 -0.19 -11.59
C CYS A 78 8.22 -1.13 -11.48
N ASP A 79 9.41 -0.56 -11.37
CA ASP A 79 10.62 -1.30 -11.00
C ASP A 79 11.41 -0.56 -9.92
N LYS A 80 11.92 -1.30 -8.93
CA LYS A 80 12.74 -0.75 -7.83
C LYS A 80 12.04 0.36 -7.06
N VAL A 81 10.95 0.01 -6.37
CA VAL A 81 10.18 0.95 -5.52
C VAL A 81 10.28 0.52 -4.06
N ILE A 82 10.64 1.46 -3.19
CA ILE A 82 10.65 1.27 -1.74
C ILE A 82 9.64 2.20 -1.10
N LEU A 83 8.73 1.61 -0.30
CA LEU A 83 7.90 2.32 0.67
C LEU A 83 8.43 1.99 2.07
N ASP A 84 8.81 3.00 2.83
CA ASP A 84 9.35 2.82 4.16
C ASP A 84 8.74 3.83 5.16
N HIS A 85 8.19 3.31 6.26
CA HIS A 85 7.47 4.12 7.26
C HIS A 85 6.32 4.96 6.67
N CYS A 86 5.63 4.43 5.65
CA CYS A 86 4.48 5.09 5.05
C CYS A 86 3.17 4.57 5.65
N SER A 87 2.11 5.39 5.56
CA SER A 87 0.78 4.99 5.94
C SER A 87 -0.19 5.26 4.79
N ILE A 88 -0.96 4.24 4.38
CA ILE A 88 -1.84 4.30 3.21
C ILE A 88 -3.24 3.87 3.62
N SER A 89 -4.23 4.74 3.43
CA SER A 89 -5.61 4.48 3.86
C SER A 89 -6.63 5.13 2.94
N TRP A 90 -7.90 4.74 3.15
CA TRP A 90 -9.09 5.35 2.57
C TRP A 90 -9.23 5.19 1.06
N GLY A 91 -8.67 4.11 0.53
CA GLY A 91 -8.92 3.70 -0.85
C GLY A 91 -10.36 3.19 -1.01
N ARG A 92 -10.99 3.51 -2.13
CA ARG A 92 -12.39 3.12 -2.38
C ARG A 92 -12.53 1.76 -3.03
N TRP A 93 -11.51 1.27 -3.67
CA TRP A 93 -11.39 -0.12 -4.12
C TRP A 93 -10.44 -0.87 -3.18
N ASP A 94 -9.15 -0.85 -3.46
CA ASP A 94 -8.10 -1.22 -2.52
C ASP A 94 -7.41 0.05 -2.02
N ASN A 95 -6.70 -0.01 -0.93
CA ASN A 95 -5.78 1.07 -0.57
C ASN A 95 -4.64 1.14 -1.58
N VAL A 96 -4.15 -0.02 -2.03
CA VAL A 96 -3.05 -0.10 -3.00
C VAL A 96 -3.36 -1.08 -4.12
N HIS A 97 -3.00 -0.70 -5.34
CA HIS A 97 -3.01 -1.55 -6.52
C HIS A 97 -1.60 -1.69 -7.10
N ILE A 98 -1.18 -2.94 -7.36
CA ILE A 98 0.10 -3.25 -7.98
C ILE A 98 -0.12 -4.25 -9.11
N LYS A 99 0.36 -3.94 -10.29
CA LYS A 99 0.26 -4.84 -11.44
C LYS A 99 1.56 -4.84 -12.24
N ASP A 100 2.03 -6.03 -12.62
CA ASP A 100 3.21 -6.21 -13.49
C ASP A 100 4.43 -5.40 -13.02
N ALA A 101 4.61 -5.27 -11.70
CA ALA A 101 5.74 -4.56 -11.09
C ALA A 101 6.83 -5.55 -10.66
N THR A 102 8.04 -5.05 -10.44
CA THR A 102 9.15 -5.89 -9.98
C THR A 102 10.05 -5.14 -8.99
N ASN A 103 10.75 -5.88 -8.12
CA ASN A 103 11.69 -5.34 -7.14
C ASN A 103 11.02 -4.29 -6.21
N ILE A 104 9.91 -4.66 -5.61
CA ILE A 104 9.15 -3.79 -4.71
C ILE A 104 9.43 -4.15 -3.25
N THR A 105 9.64 -3.17 -2.40
CA THR A 105 9.79 -3.38 -0.96
C THR A 105 8.86 -2.45 -0.18
N TRP A 106 8.06 -3.03 0.72
CA TRP A 106 7.33 -2.29 1.74
C TRP A 106 7.83 -2.73 3.10
N GLN A 107 8.26 -1.77 3.89
CA GLN A 107 8.70 -2.05 5.25
C GLN A 107 8.20 -0.98 6.23
N ASN A 108 7.86 -1.41 7.43
CA ASN A 108 7.42 -0.51 8.51
C ASN A 108 6.22 0.35 8.11
N CYS A 109 5.35 -0.16 7.23
CA CYS A 109 4.21 0.58 6.70
C CYS A 109 2.90 0.20 7.41
N ILE A 110 1.93 1.10 7.34
CA ILE A 110 0.55 0.84 7.77
C ILE A 110 -0.36 0.89 6.55
N ILE A 111 -1.11 -0.18 6.29
CA ILE A 111 -2.11 -0.26 5.23
C ILE A 111 -3.46 -0.52 5.89
N SER A 112 -4.32 0.50 5.99
CA SER A 112 -5.49 0.40 6.83
C SER A 112 -6.72 1.10 6.29
N GLU A 113 -7.86 0.79 6.90
CA GLU A 113 -9.10 1.57 6.78
C GLU A 113 -9.54 1.81 5.33
N GLY A 114 -9.55 0.77 4.50
CA GLY A 114 -10.19 0.86 3.19
C GLY A 114 -11.66 1.28 3.36
N ILE A 115 -12.16 2.20 2.54
CA ILE A 115 -13.52 2.74 2.64
C ILE A 115 -14.45 2.19 1.56
N ASP A 116 -15.76 2.41 1.72
CA ASP A 116 -16.77 1.92 0.78
C ASP A 116 -16.48 2.36 -0.68
N PRO A 117 -16.78 1.46 -1.65
CA PRO A 117 -17.61 0.26 -1.52
C PRO A 117 -16.86 -1.03 -1.18
N GLN A 118 -15.54 -1.12 -1.41
CA GLN A 118 -14.83 -2.39 -1.31
C GLN A 118 -14.15 -2.61 0.04
N ARG A 119 -13.51 -1.59 0.59
CA ARG A 119 -12.83 -1.63 1.89
C ARG A 119 -11.64 -2.62 1.92
N PHE A 120 -10.86 -2.70 0.85
CA PHE A 120 -9.77 -3.67 0.72
C PHE A 120 -8.40 -3.06 0.99
N GLY A 121 -7.45 -3.91 1.44
CA GLY A 121 -6.06 -3.52 1.68
C GLY A 121 -5.28 -3.33 0.38
N ALA A 122 -4.76 -4.41 -0.20
CA ALA A 122 -4.01 -4.33 -1.45
C ALA A 122 -4.27 -5.53 -2.37
N ILE A 123 -4.27 -5.29 -3.68
CA ILE A 123 -4.24 -6.34 -4.68
C ILE A 123 -2.97 -6.23 -5.51
N THR A 124 -2.36 -7.39 -5.78
CA THR A 124 -1.25 -7.48 -6.74
C THR A 124 -1.51 -8.56 -7.77
N ASP A 125 -1.07 -8.31 -8.99
CA ASP A 125 -1.15 -9.24 -10.11
C ASP A 125 0.14 -9.16 -10.94
N GLY A 126 0.74 -10.30 -11.27
CA GLY A 126 1.94 -10.37 -12.11
C GLY A 126 3.23 -9.77 -11.52
N THR A 127 3.21 -9.31 -10.27
CA THR A 127 4.36 -8.72 -9.60
C THR A 127 5.40 -9.78 -9.22
N THR A 128 6.68 -9.44 -9.31
CA THR A 128 7.78 -10.31 -8.92
C THR A 128 8.74 -9.61 -7.97
N ASN A 129 9.44 -10.39 -7.14
CA ASN A 129 10.38 -9.88 -6.13
C ASN A 129 9.73 -8.79 -5.24
N TRP A 130 8.54 -9.08 -4.72
CA TRP A 130 7.89 -8.18 -3.78
C TRP A 130 8.17 -8.62 -2.34
N THR A 131 8.68 -7.73 -1.54
CA THR A 131 8.92 -7.94 -0.11
C THR A 131 8.00 -7.05 0.71
N VAL A 132 7.28 -7.65 1.67
CA VAL A 132 6.46 -6.93 2.66
C VAL A 132 6.88 -7.38 4.05
N ALA A 133 7.46 -6.47 4.81
CA ALA A 133 8.03 -6.78 6.11
C ALA A 133 7.68 -5.74 7.17
N HIS A 134 7.41 -6.21 8.41
CA HIS A 134 7.17 -5.34 9.57
C HIS A 134 6.03 -4.33 9.35
N CYS A 135 5.02 -4.71 8.56
CA CYS A 135 3.87 -3.86 8.25
C CYS A 135 2.67 -4.21 9.13
N LEU A 136 1.84 -3.20 9.39
CA LEU A 136 0.51 -3.36 9.99
C LEU A 136 -0.56 -3.25 8.90
N TRP A 137 -1.39 -4.28 8.81
CA TRP A 137 -2.61 -4.27 8.01
C TRP A 137 -3.80 -4.23 8.95
N ALA A 138 -4.57 -3.16 8.96
CA ALA A 138 -5.64 -3.00 9.95
C ALA A 138 -6.95 -2.52 9.33
N ASP A 139 -8.05 -3.02 9.83
CA ASP A 139 -9.40 -2.53 9.53
C ASP A 139 -9.77 -2.59 8.02
N ASN A 140 -9.14 -3.49 7.28
CA ASN A 140 -9.53 -3.77 5.91
C ASN A 140 -10.42 -5.00 5.86
N LYS A 141 -11.52 -4.92 5.12
CA LYS A 141 -12.46 -6.02 4.97
C LYS A 141 -11.81 -7.27 4.39
N SER A 142 -10.82 -7.11 3.51
CA SER A 142 -10.14 -8.22 2.83
C SER A 142 -8.86 -7.75 2.17
N ARG A 143 -8.11 -8.70 1.57
CA ARG A 143 -6.90 -8.43 0.78
C ARG A 143 -5.80 -7.76 1.62
N ASN A 144 -5.29 -8.49 2.60
CA ASN A 144 -4.23 -8.03 3.50
C ASN A 144 -2.88 -8.79 3.31
N PRO A 145 -2.31 -8.85 2.08
CA PRO A 145 -2.82 -8.48 0.76
C PRO A 145 -3.53 -9.65 0.01
N LYS A 146 -4.05 -9.40 -1.21
CA LYS A 146 -4.34 -10.45 -2.20
C LYS A 146 -3.14 -10.60 -3.12
N MET A 147 -2.49 -11.78 -3.06
CA MET A 147 -1.17 -12.04 -3.64
C MET A 147 -1.27 -12.93 -4.89
N LYS A 148 -1.36 -12.34 -6.07
CA LYS A 148 -1.25 -13.04 -7.36
C LYS A 148 0.14 -12.78 -7.94
N CYS A 149 1.19 -13.15 -7.18
CA CYS A 149 2.57 -12.68 -7.43
C CYS A 149 3.61 -13.52 -6.71
N GLY A 150 4.88 -13.27 -7.03
CA GLY A 150 6.03 -13.70 -6.22
C GLY A 150 6.28 -12.75 -5.06
N ILE A 151 6.14 -13.22 -3.83
CA ILE A 151 6.21 -12.39 -2.63
C ILE A 151 6.93 -13.06 -1.48
N GLN A 152 7.65 -12.26 -0.71
CA GLN A 152 8.09 -12.55 0.65
C GLN A 152 7.27 -11.70 1.63
N TYR A 153 6.41 -12.32 2.40
CA TYR A 153 5.51 -11.67 3.36
C TYR A 153 5.85 -12.15 4.77
N TYR A 154 6.58 -11.34 5.54
CA TYR A 154 7.09 -11.80 6.83
C TYR A 154 7.07 -10.73 7.92
N ASN A 155 6.91 -11.19 9.17
CA ASN A 155 6.91 -10.35 10.37
C ASN A 155 5.85 -9.22 10.32
N ASN A 156 4.70 -9.48 9.71
CA ASN A 156 3.61 -8.51 9.63
C ASN A 156 2.54 -8.80 10.69
N VAL A 157 1.76 -7.79 11.02
CA VAL A 157 0.55 -7.92 11.82
C VAL A 157 -0.66 -7.63 10.95
N VAL A 158 -1.68 -8.49 11.01
CA VAL A 158 -2.97 -8.30 10.34
C VAL A 158 -4.05 -8.25 11.42
N TYR A 159 -4.68 -7.09 11.58
CA TYR A 159 -5.66 -6.84 12.63
C TYR A 159 -7.04 -6.51 12.07
N ASN A 160 -8.10 -7.01 12.74
CA ASN A 160 -9.49 -6.67 12.48
C ASN A 160 -9.91 -6.80 11.01
N TYR A 161 -9.63 -7.96 10.44
CA TYR A 161 -9.87 -8.30 9.03
C TYR A 161 -11.13 -9.15 8.85
N GLY A 162 -11.82 -9.03 7.74
CA GLY A 162 -12.85 -9.99 7.33
C GLY A 162 -12.22 -11.24 6.69
N ASN A 163 -11.30 -11.06 5.72
CA ASN A 163 -10.36 -12.07 5.28
C ASN A 163 -8.94 -11.54 5.47
N GLY A 164 -8.04 -12.37 5.96
CA GLY A 164 -6.64 -12.02 6.17
C GLY A 164 -5.89 -11.81 4.86
N ILE A 165 -4.90 -12.63 4.58
CA ILE A 165 -4.25 -12.68 3.28
C ILE A 165 -5.06 -13.55 2.32
N ILE A 166 -4.90 -13.36 1.03
CA ILE A 166 -5.48 -14.22 0.00
C ILE A 166 -4.33 -14.65 -0.91
N GLY A 167 -4.02 -15.95 -0.93
CA GLY A 167 -3.18 -16.54 -1.97
C GLY A 167 -3.78 -16.30 -3.35
N GLY A 168 -2.96 -16.31 -4.38
CA GLY A 168 -3.44 -16.15 -5.74
C GLY A 168 -4.41 -17.28 -6.12
N HIS A 169 -5.37 -17.03 -6.94
CA HIS A 169 -6.26 -18.05 -7.51
C HIS A 169 -6.36 -17.88 -9.02
N SER A 170 -5.25 -17.62 -9.65
CA SER A 170 -5.12 -17.49 -11.10
C SER A 170 -4.09 -18.50 -11.58
N SER A 171 -4.08 -18.75 -12.87
CA SER A 171 -3.29 -19.78 -13.54
C SER A 171 -1.77 -19.58 -13.49
N ALA A 172 -1.26 -18.53 -12.90
CA ALA A 172 0.17 -18.28 -12.85
C ALA A 172 0.86 -19.04 -11.71
N HIS A 173 2.10 -19.43 -11.90
CA HIS A 173 2.95 -19.95 -10.84
C HIS A 173 3.36 -18.79 -9.92
N HIS A 174 2.90 -18.84 -8.67
CA HIS A 174 3.23 -17.85 -7.65
C HIS A 174 4.10 -18.49 -6.59
N TYR A 175 5.18 -17.82 -6.23
CA TYR A 175 6.04 -18.22 -5.11
C TYR A 175 5.75 -17.29 -3.94
N GLN A 176 5.23 -17.82 -2.85
CA GLN A 176 4.78 -17.03 -1.72
C GLN A 176 5.41 -17.56 -0.43
N ASP A 177 6.36 -16.84 0.11
CA ASP A 177 6.94 -17.10 1.42
C ASP A 177 6.16 -16.29 2.46
N VAL A 178 5.33 -16.96 3.25
CA VAL A 178 4.52 -16.35 4.30
C VAL A 178 5.03 -16.81 5.66
N ILE A 179 5.83 -15.97 6.32
CA ILE A 179 6.64 -16.39 7.47
C ILE A 179 6.41 -15.46 8.65
N ASN A 180 6.19 -16.03 9.84
CA ASN A 180 6.18 -15.31 11.11
C ASN A 180 5.24 -14.09 11.14
N ASN A 181 4.05 -14.21 10.57
CA ASN A 181 3.03 -13.16 10.61
C ASN A 181 2.03 -13.43 11.73
N TYR A 182 1.48 -12.38 12.32
CA TYR A 182 0.52 -12.47 13.40
C TYR A 182 -0.85 -11.93 12.99
N PHE A 183 -1.88 -12.78 13.13
CA PHE A 183 -3.25 -12.44 12.75
C PHE A 183 -4.10 -12.27 14.01
N ILE A 184 -4.68 -11.08 14.18
CA ILE A 184 -5.49 -10.71 15.33
C ILE A 184 -6.91 -10.40 14.87
N THR A 185 -7.87 -11.19 15.32
CA THR A 185 -9.29 -10.89 15.09
C THR A 185 -9.72 -9.63 15.85
N GLY A 186 -10.65 -8.91 15.30
CA GLY A 186 -11.21 -7.72 15.90
C GLY A 186 -12.74 -7.65 15.70
N PRO A 187 -13.37 -6.54 16.06
CA PRO A 187 -14.84 -6.41 16.00
C PRO A 187 -15.48 -6.67 14.63
N ASN A 188 -14.75 -6.44 13.56
CA ASN A 188 -15.22 -6.64 12.18
C ASN A 188 -14.78 -7.99 11.58
N SER A 189 -14.05 -8.79 12.33
CA SER A 189 -13.65 -10.13 11.90
C SER A 189 -14.85 -11.08 12.00
N GLY A 190 -15.22 -11.72 10.92
CA GLY A 190 -16.32 -12.68 10.92
C GLY A 190 -15.98 -13.94 11.71
N SER A 191 -17.00 -14.76 12.00
CA SER A 191 -16.86 -16.03 12.74
C SER A 191 -15.99 -17.09 12.05
N SER A 192 -15.59 -16.88 10.81
CA SER A 192 -14.88 -17.86 9.99
C SER A 192 -13.36 -17.68 9.99
N ASN A 193 -12.77 -16.86 10.83
CA ASN A 193 -11.31 -16.68 11.05
C ASN A 193 -10.42 -17.07 9.84
N LYS A 194 -10.75 -16.59 8.66
CA LYS A 194 -10.03 -16.93 7.43
C LYS A 194 -8.75 -16.11 7.36
N TYR A 195 -7.64 -16.72 7.80
CA TYR A 195 -6.32 -16.07 7.67
C TYR A 195 -5.82 -16.13 6.22
N PHE A 196 -6.23 -17.16 5.48
CA PHE A 196 -5.68 -17.56 4.18
C PHE A 196 -6.80 -17.89 3.21
#